data_b6451221acb35bf57919b434ee268e38
#
_entry.id   b6451221acb35bf57919b434ee268e38
#
_cell.length_a   1.000
_cell.length_b   1.000
_cell.length_c   1.000
_cell.angle_alpha   90.00
_cell.angle_beta   90.00
_cell.angle_gamma   90.00
#
_symmetry.space_group_name_H-M   'P 1'
#
loop_
_entity.id
_entity.type
_entity.pdbx_description
1 polymer ?
#
loop_
_entity_poly.entity_id
_entity_poly.type
_entity_poly.pdbx_seq_one_letter_code
_entity_poly.pdbx_strand_id
1 'polypeptide(L)' 'MIGDKIKEIRESKEITQYRLAQLTGINRSTIKRYEEGDIKKISLDNLIKICNALEIDIKEIL' A
#
# COMPACT_ATOMS: atom_id res chain seq x y z
N MET A 1 -7.14 2.14 10.13
CA MET A 1 -7.60 1.75 8.77
C MET A 1 -6.44 1.15 7.99
N ILE A 2 -6.75 0.30 7.03
CA ILE A 2 -5.70 -0.39 6.24
C ILE A 2 -4.79 0.61 5.52
N GLY A 3 -5.38 1.65 4.93
CA GLY A 3 -4.60 2.67 4.23
C GLY A 3 -3.58 3.38 5.10
N ASP A 4 -3.95 3.67 6.34
CA ASP A 4 -3.04 4.30 7.30
C ASP A 4 -1.85 3.39 7.61
N LYS A 5 -2.10 2.09 7.74
CA LYS A 5 -1.05 1.12 8.02
C LYS A 5 -0.11 0.94 6.83
N ILE A 6 -0.66 0.95 5.61
CA ILE A 6 0.15 0.90 4.39
C ILE A 6 1.11 2.09 4.37
N LYS A 7 0.59 3.29 4.60
CA LYS A 7 1.39 4.49 4.62
C LYS A 7 2.48 4.43 5.69
N GLU A 8 2.10 4.05 6.90
CA GLU A 8 3.02 3.96 8.03
C GLU A 8 4.17 3.00 7.75
N ILE A 9 3.84 1.80 7.26
CA ILE A 9 4.86 0.78 6.95
C ILE A 9 5.74 1.24 5.80
N ARG A 10 5.12 1.78 4.75
CA ARG A 10 5.84 2.31 3.59
C ARG A 10 6.86 3.36 4.01
N GLU A 11 6.42 4.33 4.81
CA GLU A 11 7.29 5.41 5.27
C GLU A 11 8.39 4.89 6.19
N SER A 12 8.08 3.91 7.03
CA SER A 12 9.09 3.32 7.91
C SER A 12 10.20 2.62 7.14
N LYS A 13 9.91 2.19 5.92
CA LYS A 13 10.89 1.55 5.03
C LYS A 13 11.52 2.53 4.05
N GLU A 14 11.19 3.81 4.17
CA GLU A 14 11.70 4.88 3.31
C GLU A 14 11.36 4.65 1.83
N ILE A 15 10.18 4.11 1.57
CA ILE A 15 9.67 3.88 0.22
C ILE A 15 8.67 4.96 -0.14
N THR A 16 8.86 5.64 -1.27
CA THR A 16 7.92 6.66 -1.74
C THR A 16 6.69 6.01 -2.36
N GLN A 17 5.60 6.78 -2.49
CA GLN A 17 4.42 6.31 -3.21
C GLN A 17 4.77 5.95 -4.65
N TYR A 18 5.64 6.76 -5.28
CA TYR A 18 6.08 6.51 -6.65
C TYR A 18 6.79 5.15 -6.75
N ARG A 19 7.71 4.88 -5.81
CA ARG A 19 8.43 3.61 -5.80
C ARG A 19 7.50 2.44 -5.55
N LEU A 20 6.55 2.59 -4.62
CA LEU A 20 5.57 1.54 -4.37
C LEU A 20 4.73 1.27 -5.62
N ALA A 21 4.35 2.32 -6.34
CA ALA A 21 3.63 2.17 -7.59
C ALA A 21 4.45 1.37 -8.62
N GLN A 22 5.74 1.66 -8.73
CA GLN A 22 6.62 0.91 -9.63
C GLN A 22 6.70 -0.57 -9.24
N LEU A 23 6.84 -0.84 -7.95
CA LEU A 23 7.00 -2.21 -7.47
C LEU A 23 5.72 -3.04 -7.62
N THR A 24 4.56 -2.42 -7.48
CA THR A 24 3.28 -3.11 -7.50
C THR A 24 2.60 -3.11 -8.86
N GLY A 25 2.95 -2.17 -9.72
CA GLY A 25 2.21 -1.94 -10.96
C GLY A 25 0.88 -1.23 -10.73
N ILE A 26 0.59 -0.80 -9.50
CA ILE A 26 -0.61 -0.04 -9.17
C ILE A 26 -0.34 1.43 -9.46
N ASN A 27 -1.31 2.13 -10.04
CA ASN A 27 -1.18 3.55 -10.31
C ASN A 27 -0.90 4.32 -9.03
N ARG A 28 0.03 5.28 -9.08
CA ARG A 28 0.41 6.08 -7.91
C ARG A 28 -0.80 6.81 -7.31
N SER A 29 -1.68 7.34 -8.15
CA SER A 29 -2.87 8.04 -7.65
C SER A 29 -3.80 7.10 -6.88
N THR A 30 -3.86 5.84 -7.26
CA THR A 30 -4.65 4.84 -6.55
C THR A 30 -4.05 4.56 -5.18
N ILE A 31 -2.71 4.42 -5.10
CA ILE A 31 -2.02 4.22 -3.83
C ILE A 31 -2.27 5.41 -2.90
N LYS A 32 -2.15 6.63 -3.44
CA LYS A 32 -2.43 7.83 -2.66
C LYS A 32 -3.84 7.82 -2.09
N ARG A 33 -4.82 7.43 -2.91
CA ARG A 33 -6.22 7.38 -2.48
C ARG A 33 -6.46 6.30 -1.43
N TYR A 34 -5.76 5.17 -1.52
CA TYR A 34 -5.80 4.15 -0.47
C TYR A 34 -5.30 4.73 0.85
N GLU A 35 -4.16 5.42 0.81
CA GLU A 35 -3.54 5.96 2.02
C GLU A 35 -4.32 7.10 2.64
N GLU A 36 -5.02 7.88 1.82
CA GLU A 36 -5.85 9.00 2.30
C GLU A 36 -7.26 8.56 2.73
N GLY A 37 -7.61 7.32 2.48
CA GLY A 37 -8.91 6.79 2.84
C GLY A 37 -10.02 7.09 1.85
N ASP A 38 -9.69 7.66 0.69
CA ASP A 38 -10.68 7.95 -0.36
C ASP A 38 -11.22 6.66 -0.99
N ILE A 39 -10.40 5.61 -1.02
CA ILE A 39 -10.81 4.28 -1.43
C ILE A 39 -10.65 3.38 -0.23
N LYS A 40 -11.78 2.99 0.37
CA LYS A 40 -11.76 2.20 1.61
C LYS A 40 -11.65 0.70 1.36
N LYS A 41 -12.12 0.25 0.22
CA LYS A 41 -12.04 -1.16 -0.15
C LYS A 41 -10.87 -1.38 -1.10
N ILE A 42 -9.85 -2.05 -0.61
CA ILE A 42 -8.70 -2.41 -1.43
C ILE A 42 -8.91 -3.86 -1.86
N SER A 43 -8.79 -4.14 -3.16
CA SER A 43 -8.94 -5.50 -3.63
C SER A 43 -7.87 -6.41 -3.01
N LEU A 44 -8.19 -7.67 -2.82
CA LEU A 44 -7.24 -8.62 -2.27
C LEU A 44 -5.99 -8.71 -3.15
N ASP A 45 -6.15 -8.71 -4.47
CA ASP A 45 -5.02 -8.71 -5.40
C ASP A 45 -4.07 -7.55 -5.15
N ASN A 46 -4.61 -6.35 -5.04
CA ASN A 46 -3.79 -5.16 -4.80
C ASN A 46 -3.15 -5.19 -3.42
N LEU A 47 -3.88 -5.69 -2.43
CA LEU A 47 -3.35 -5.82 -1.08
C LEU A 47 -2.16 -6.78 -1.04
N ILE A 48 -2.27 -7.91 -1.73
CA ILE A 48 -1.18 -8.89 -1.85
C ILE A 48 0.03 -8.26 -2.55
N LYS A 49 -0.20 -7.52 -3.64
CA LYS A 49 0.88 -6.83 -4.37
C LYS A 49 1.60 -5.84 -3.46
N ILE A 50 0.86 -5.09 -2.68
CA ILE A 50 1.44 -4.11 -1.76
C ILE A 50 2.25 -4.83 -0.68
N CYS A 51 1.70 -5.88 -0.08
CA CYS A 51 2.40 -6.63 0.95
C CYS A 51 3.70 -7.24 0.42
N ASN A 52 3.66 -7.81 -0.79
CA ASN A 52 4.87 -8.36 -1.40
C ASN A 52 5.92 -7.28 -1.65
N ALA A 53 5.48 -6.11 -2.14
CA ALA A 53 6.40 -5.01 -2.41
C ALA A 53 7.04 -4.48 -1.13
N LEU A 54 6.29 -4.45 -0.04
CA LEU A 54 6.78 -3.99 1.26
C LEU A 54 7.46 -5.10 2.06
N GLU A 55 7.45 -6.33 1.55
CA GLU A 55 8.04 -7.49 2.20
C GLU A 55 7.45 -7.74 3.59
N ILE A 56 6.13 -7.66 3.68
CA ILE A 56 5.41 -7.89 4.94
C ILE A 56 4.34 -8.96 4.76
N ASP A 57 3.94 -9.54 5.88
CA ASP A 57 2.79 -10.44 5.93
C ASP A 57 1.51 -9.60 5.93
N ILE A 58 0.48 -10.07 5.25
CA ILE A 58 -0.82 -9.37 5.20
C ILE A 58 -1.38 -9.13 6.60
N LYS A 59 -1.05 -9.97 7.56
CA LYS A 59 -1.48 -9.79 8.96
C LYS A 59 -1.03 -8.47 9.56
N GLU A 60 0.06 -7.91 9.05
CA GLU A 60 0.61 -6.67 9.60
C GLU A 60 -0.26 -5.45 9.27
N ILE A 61 -1.12 -5.55 8.27
CA ILE A 61 -2.00 -4.45 7.87
C ILE A 61 -3.48 -4.74 8.06
N LEU A 62 -3.86 -5.95 8.44
CA LEU A 62 -5.25 -6.28 8.72
C LEU A 62 -5.68 -5.96 10.17
#